data_4b57022cc48dbc3fce18e27aab2a290c
#
_entry.id   4b57022cc48dbc3fce18e27aab2a290c
#
_cell.length_a   1.000
_cell.length_b   1.000
_cell.length_c   1.000
_cell.angle_alpha   90.00
_cell.angle_beta   90.00
_cell.angle_gamma   90.00
#
_symmetry.space_group_name_H-M   'P 1'
#
loop_
_entity.id
_entity.type
_entity.pdbx_description
1 polymer ?
#
loop_
_entity_poly.entity_id
_entity_poly.type
_entity_poly.pdbx_seq_one_letter_code
_entity_poly.pdbx_strand_id
1 'polypeptide(L)'
;MKYDLVVIGGGPGGLAAAIEARNNGVEKILVIERDKELGGILQQCIHNGFGLHEFKEELTGPEYAERFIKKLYELNIEYKLDTMVLEVSPEKIIHAINTKDGYMMIEAKAVVLAMGCRERTRGAIAIPGERPSGIFTAGTAQRFINMEGYMVGKKVLILGSGDIGLIMARRMTLEGAEVKAVVELMPFSGGLARNIAQCLNDYDIPLYLSHTVVDIKGKERLEKVVIAKVDENRRPIPGTEIEYDCDTLLLSVGLIPENDISRKTGIGMDRRTNGPVVNEMMETSIPGIFACGNVVHVHDLVDFVSAESRRAGAAAAKYVKDEVKAGEYKNIKNGFGITYTVPQKFRVENVENNLEVFMRVNNIYKNMRLQVKDGDKVIVNLKKPHLAPGEMEKVIIPNKILQSITGNEIVIELVGGDE
;
A
#
# COMPACT_ATOMS: atom_id res chain seq x y z
N MET A 1 28.74 -10.42 5.25
CA MET A 1 27.88 -10.90 6.36
C MET A 1 26.96 -11.96 5.81
N LYS A 2 26.57 -12.97 6.62
CA LYS A 2 25.69 -14.05 6.13
C LYS A 2 24.50 -14.22 7.07
N TYR A 3 23.28 -14.23 6.49
CA TYR A 3 22.02 -14.40 7.19
C TYR A 3 21.18 -15.50 6.52
N ASP A 4 20.27 -16.10 7.29
CA ASP A 4 19.27 -17.00 6.73
C ASP A 4 18.16 -16.21 6.03
N LEU A 5 17.75 -15.09 6.64
CA LEU A 5 16.75 -14.19 6.08
C LEU A 5 17.16 -12.72 6.24
N VAL A 6 17.02 -11.94 5.17
CA VAL A 6 17.09 -10.47 5.24
C VAL A 6 15.74 -9.89 4.85
N VAL A 7 15.22 -9.00 5.69
CA VAL A 7 13.99 -8.25 5.46
C VAL A 7 14.34 -6.80 5.15
N ILE A 8 13.92 -6.29 4.01
CA ILE A 8 14.17 -4.92 3.55
C ILE A 8 12.95 -4.06 3.80
N GLY A 9 13.06 -3.15 4.76
CA GLY A 9 12.02 -2.29 5.30
C GLY A 9 11.59 -2.69 6.71
N GLY A 10 11.74 -1.79 7.67
CA GLY A 10 11.37 -1.95 9.09
C GLY A 10 9.99 -1.41 9.43
N GLY A 11 9.11 -1.21 8.44
CA GLY A 11 7.70 -0.87 8.63
C GLY A 11 6.85 -2.07 9.08
N PRO A 12 5.52 -1.90 9.22
CA PRO A 12 4.64 -2.94 9.76
C PRO A 12 4.74 -4.28 9.00
N GLY A 13 4.87 -4.22 7.67
CA GLY A 13 5.04 -5.43 6.87
C GLY A 13 6.34 -6.16 7.16
N GLY A 14 7.47 -5.45 7.18
CA GLY A 14 8.77 -6.08 7.44
C GLY A 14 8.89 -6.63 8.85
N LEU A 15 8.37 -5.90 9.85
CA LEU A 15 8.34 -6.36 11.24
C LEU A 15 7.50 -7.63 11.38
N ALA A 16 6.29 -7.67 10.79
CA ALA A 16 5.43 -8.84 10.83
C ALA A 16 6.07 -10.06 10.14
N ALA A 17 6.72 -9.86 8.98
CA ALA A 17 7.41 -10.93 8.27
C ALA A 17 8.61 -11.48 9.06
N ALA A 18 9.44 -10.61 9.64
CA ALA A 18 10.61 -11.00 10.43
C ALA A 18 10.22 -11.79 11.69
N ILE A 19 9.21 -11.31 12.42
CA ILE A 19 8.67 -11.96 13.61
C ILE A 19 8.12 -13.35 13.25
N GLU A 20 7.35 -13.45 12.18
CA GLU A 20 6.75 -14.73 11.78
C GLU A 20 7.82 -15.72 11.30
N ALA A 21 8.84 -15.26 10.58
CA ALA A 21 9.95 -16.12 10.21
C ALA A 21 10.72 -16.65 11.44
N ARG A 22 10.93 -15.80 12.47
CA ARG A 22 11.53 -16.21 13.75
C ARG A 22 10.67 -17.25 14.46
N ASN A 23 9.35 -17.03 14.55
CA ASN A 23 8.41 -17.97 15.14
C ASN A 23 8.42 -19.33 14.42
N ASN A 24 8.70 -19.33 13.12
CA ASN A 24 8.88 -20.54 12.31
C ASN A 24 10.34 -21.05 12.30
N GLY A 25 11.19 -20.65 13.26
CA GLY A 25 12.49 -21.23 13.53
C GLY A 25 13.64 -20.76 12.66
N VAL A 26 13.53 -19.61 11.98
CA VAL A 26 14.71 -18.99 11.34
C VAL A 26 15.54 -18.25 12.40
N GLU A 27 16.81 -18.58 12.51
CA GLU A 27 17.67 -18.05 13.58
C GLU A 27 18.36 -16.74 13.21
N LYS A 28 18.99 -16.65 12.03
CA LYS A 28 19.76 -15.49 11.61
C LYS A 28 18.92 -14.58 10.70
N ILE A 29 18.20 -13.64 11.32
CA ILE A 29 17.36 -12.66 10.62
C ILE A 29 17.95 -11.27 10.79
N LEU A 30 18.03 -10.50 9.70
CA LEU A 30 18.37 -9.09 9.70
C LEU A 30 17.23 -8.28 9.09
N VAL A 31 16.76 -7.26 9.80
CA VAL A 31 15.87 -6.22 9.26
C VAL A 31 16.70 -5.00 8.91
N ILE A 32 16.56 -4.47 7.69
CA ILE A 32 17.26 -3.27 7.22
C ILE A 32 16.22 -2.15 7.03
N GLU A 33 16.41 -1.05 7.76
CA GLU A 33 15.54 0.14 7.69
C GLU A 33 16.38 1.38 7.32
N ARG A 34 15.86 2.15 6.36
CA ARG A 34 16.54 3.38 5.91
C ARG A 34 16.32 4.58 6.83
N ASP A 35 15.26 4.56 7.63
CA ASP A 35 14.97 5.63 8.58
C ASP A 35 15.72 5.42 9.92
N LYS A 36 15.66 6.42 10.78
CA LYS A 36 16.31 6.45 12.10
C LYS A 36 15.64 5.54 13.12
N GLU A 37 14.44 5.05 12.82
CA GLU A 37 13.63 4.22 13.70
C GLU A 37 12.81 3.18 12.92
N LEU A 38 12.42 2.12 13.63
CA LEU A 38 11.47 1.12 13.12
C LEU A 38 10.03 1.64 13.15
N GLY A 39 9.12 0.98 12.43
CA GLY A 39 7.69 1.32 12.38
C GLY A 39 7.26 1.95 11.06
N GLY A 40 8.22 2.49 10.30
CA GLY A 40 7.96 3.06 8.97
C GLY A 40 6.92 4.19 9.01
N ILE A 41 6.02 4.21 8.02
CA ILE A 41 4.99 5.25 7.87
C ILE A 41 4.05 5.39 9.07
N LEU A 42 3.89 4.35 9.89
CA LEU A 42 3.02 4.39 11.05
C LEU A 42 3.47 5.43 12.09
N GLN A 43 4.76 5.72 12.19
CA GLN A 43 5.28 6.69 13.15
C GLN A 43 4.70 8.10 12.98
N GLN A 44 4.36 8.48 11.75
CA GLN A 44 3.73 9.78 11.48
C GLN A 44 2.20 9.74 11.54
N CYS A 45 1.57 8.57 11.64
CA CYS A 45 0.13 8.37 11.63
C CYS A 45 -0.45 8.45 13.06
N ILE A 46 -0.48 9.63 13.66
CA ILE A 46 -0.89 9.83 15.05
C ILE A 46 -2.41 9.78 15.28
N HIS A 47 -3.20 9.64 14.23
CA HIS A 47 -4.66 9.44 14.31
C HIS A 47 -5.00 8.00 14.69
N ASN A 48 -6.19 7.78 15.23
CA ASN A 48 -6.74 6.47 15.58
C ASN A 48 -7.26 5.71 14.35
N GLY A 49 -7.55 4.41 14.54
CA GLY A 49 -8.19 3.54 13.54
C GLY A 49 -7.34 2.35 13.11
N PHE A 50 -6.20 2.12 13.76
CA PHE A 50 -5.33 0.98 13.52
C PHE A 50 -5.59 -0.15 14.55
N GLY A 51 -5.36 -1.40 14.17
CA GLY A 51 -5.34 -2.54 15.08
C GLY A 51 -6.69 -3.20 15.38
N LEU A 52 -7.78 -2.73 14.81
CA LEU A 52 -9.11 -3.28 15.06
C LEU A 52 -9.24 -4.76 14.70
N HIS A 53 -8.59 -5.20 13.62
CA HIS A 53 -8.61 -6.60 13.20
C HIS A 53 -7.48 -7.41 13.86
N GLU A 54 -6.32 -6.80 14.04
CA GLU A 54 -5.12 -7.45 14.57
C GLU A 54 -5.17 -7.61 16.09
N PHE A 55 -5.42 -6.52 16.81
CA PHE A 55 -5.35 -6.47 18.26
C PHE A 55 -6.71 -6.41 18.95
N LYS A 56 -7.81 -6.22 18.19
CA LYS A 56 -9.17 -5.95 18.70
C LYS A 56 -9.23 -4.68 19.56
N GLU A 57 -8.32 -3.75 19.31
CA GLU A 57 -8.19 -2.46 19.98
C GLU A 57 -8.04 -1.37 18.93
N GLU A 58 -8.52 -0.17 19.22
CA GLU A 58 -8.31 1.00 18.38
C GLU A 58 -7.05 1.72 18.84
N LEU A 59 -6.03 1.71 17.99
CA LEU A 59 -4.71 2.25 18.26
C LEU A 59 -4.39 3.41 17.31
N THR A 60 -3.42 4.24 17.70
CA THR A 60 -2.70 5.13 16.79
C THR A 60 -1.65 4.34 15.99
N GLY A 61 -1.11 4.93 14.92
CA GLY A 61 -0.05 4.29 14.14
C GLY A 61 1.20 3.94 14.95
N PRO A 62 1.76 4.89 15.77
CA PRO A 62 2.89 4.59 16.64
C PRO A 62 2.61 3.48 17.67
N GLU A 63 1.43 3.46 18.28
CA GLU A 63 1.05 2.38 19.22
C GLU A 63 0.97 1.02 18.53
N TYR A 64 0.44 0.98 17.32
CA TYR A 64 0.43 -0.24 16.50
C TYR A 64 1.86 -0.71 16.20
N ALA A 65 2.71 0.19 15.72
CA ALA A 65 4.12 -0.12 15.40
C ALA A 65 4.89 -0.62 16.62
N GLU A 66 4.70 0.04 17.76
CA GLU A 66 5.39 -0.29 19.01
C GLU A 66 5.13 -1.73 19.47
N ARG A 67 3.93 -2.28 19.23
CA ARG A 67 3.63 -3.69 19.55
C ARG A 67 4.50 -4.67 18.77
N PHE A 68 4.72 -4.40 17.48
CA PHE A 68 5.61 -5.22 16.66
C PHE A 68 7.08 -4.99 16.99
N ILE A 69 7.48 -3.74 17.27
CA ILE A 69 8.85 -3.39 17.65
C ILE A 69 9.24 -4.10 18.94
N LYS A 70 8.39 -4.05 19.98
CA LYS A 70 8.61 -4.79 21.23
C LYS A 70 8.79 -6.29 20.98
N LYS A 71 7.93 -6.86 20.13
CA LYS A 71 8.01 -8.28 19.80
C LYS A 71 9.31 -8.65 19.08
N LEU A 72 9.77 -7.78 18.18
CA LEU A 72 11.07 -7.94 17.51
C LEU A 72 12.22 -7.95 18.52
N TYR A 73 12.21 -7.05 19.52
CA TYR A 73 13.23 -7.01 20.59
C TYR A 73 13.18 -8.24 21.49
N GLU A 74 11.98 -8.68 21.92
CA GLU A 74 11.78 -9.91 22.71
C GLU A 74 12.36 -11.15 22.01
N LEU A 75 12.26 -11.19 20.69
CA LEU A 75 12.76 -12.30 19.86
C LEU A 75 14.23 -12.14 19.47
N ASN A 76 14.91 -11.09 19.93
CA ASN A 76 16.31 -10.77 19.62
C ASN A 76 16.59 -10.80 18.11
N ILE A 77 15.71 -10.23 17.29
CA ILE A 77 15.92 -10.11 15.85
C ILE A 77 16.85 -8.92 15.59
N GLU A 78 17.92 -9.16 14.83
CA GLU A 78 18.90 -8.12 14.48
C GLU A 78 18.29 -7.11 13.49
N TYR A 79 18.62 -5.83 13.66
CA TYR A 79 18.21 -4.78 12.74
C TYR A 79 19.31 -3.72 12.55
N LYS A 80 19.26 -3.04 11.40
CA LYS A 80 20.12 -1.90 11.07
C LYS A 80 19.27 -0.73 10.64
N LEU A 81 19.37 0.38 11.36
CA LEU A 81 18.74 1.67 11.06
C LEU A 81 19.68 2.54 10.22
N ASP A 82 19.18 3.68 9.73
CA ASP A 82 19.92 4.61 8.86
C ASP A 82 20.64 3.87 7.70
N THR A 83 20.09 2.73 7.25
CA THR A 83 20.77 1.83 6.31
C THR A 83 19.98 1.73 5.01
N MET A 84 20.56 2.28 3.95
CA MET A 84 19.96 2.27 2.61
C MET A 84 20.40 1.03 1.84
N VAL A 85 19.44 0.24 1.39
CA VAL A 85 19.68 -0.82 0.41
C VAL A 85 19.73 -0.20 -0.98
N LEU A 86 20.82 -0.46 -1.70
CA LEU A 86 21.07 0.07 -3.04
C LEU A 86 20.63 -0.90 -4.14
N GLU A 87 20.84 -2.19 -3.88
CA GLU A 87 20.62 -3.27 -4.83
C GLU A 87 20.42 -4.61 -4.13
N VAL A 88 19.65 -5.49 -4.75
CA VAL A 88 19.55 -6.92 -4.42
C VAL A 88 19.81 -7.70 -5.69
N SER A 89 20.76 -8.64 -5.69
CA SER A 89 21.00 -9.50 -6.84
C SER A 89 20.03 -10.69 -6.87
N PRO A 90 19.82 -11.35 -8.03
CA PRO A 90 19.03 -12.58 -8.13
C PRO A 90 19.56 -13.71 -7.21
N GLU A 91 20.88 -13.71 -6.91
CA GLU A 91 21.53 -14.64 -6.00
C GLU A 91 21.36 -14.29 -4.52
N LYS A 92 20.56 -13.24 -4.23
CA LYS A 92 20.24 -12.74 -2.89
C LYS A 92 21.46 -12.13 -2.16
N ILE A 93 22.31 -11.43 -2.92
CA ILE A 93 23.34 -10.56 -2.36
C ILE A 93 22.74 -9.16 -2.26
N ILE A 94 22.72 -8.61 -1.06
CA ILE A 94 22.20 -7.29 -0.74
C ILE A 94 23.37 -6.31 -0.62
N HIS A 95 23.34 -5.24 -1.39
CA HIS A 95 24.26 -4.12 -1.31
C HIS A 95 23.61 -2.99 -0.52
N ALA A 96 24.19 -2.63 0.62
CA ALA A 96 23.67 -1.61 1.52
C ALA A 96 24.74 -0.64 1.97
N ILE A 97 24.33 0.54 2.41
CA ILE A 97 25.22 1.58 2.91
C ILE A 97 24.61 2.28 4.12
N ASN A 98 25.44 2.60 5.10
CA ASN A 98 25.11 3.54 6.17
C ASN A 98 26.35 4.35 6.58
N THR A 99 26.13 5.34 7.44
CA THR A 99 27.23 6.21 7.90
C THR A 99 28.19 5.54 8.87
N LYS A 100 27.75 4.49 9.60
CA LYS A 100 28.54 3.79 10.62
C LYS A 100 29.41 2.70 10.03
N ASP A 101 28.82 1.83 9.19
CA ASP A 101 29.47 0.62 8.67
C ASP A 101 30.02 0.83 7.24
N GLY A 102 29.72 1.97 6.61
CA GLY A 102 30.02 2.23 5.21
C GLY A 102 29.25 1.32 4.26
N TYR A 103 29.89 0.94 3.16
CA TYR A 103 29.32 0.01 2.19
C TYR A 103 29.42 -1.44 2.68
N MET A 104 28.33 -2.18 2.57
CA MET A 104 28.19 -3.55 3.03
C MET A 104 27.68 -4.47 1.92
N MET A 105 28.23 -5.68 1.85
CA MET A 105 27.70 -6.81 1.11
C MET A 105 27.16 -7.85 2.09
N ILE A 106 25.88 -8.19 1.94
CA ILE A 106 25.15 -9.10 2.83
C ILE A 106 24.60 -10.25 1.98
N GLU A 107 25.01 -11.47 2.29
CA GLU A 107 24.50 -12.69 1.66
C GLU A 107 23.32 -13.22 2.46
N ALA A 108 22.22 -13.59 1.80
CA ALA A 108 21.05 -14.19 2.42
C ALA A 108 20.62 -15.46 1.71
N LYS A 109 20.04 -16.42 2.45
CA LYS A 109 19.37 -17.58 1.84
C LYS A 109 18.03 -17.16 1.25
N ALA A 110 17.30 -16.27 1.95
CA ALA A 110 16.04 -15.69 1.50
C ALA A 110 15.99 -14.19 1.76
N VAL A 111 15.19 -13.46 0.97
CA VAL A 111 14.96 -12.02 1.10
C VAL A 111 13.47 -11.74 1.11
N VAL A 112 12.99 -10.87 2.03
CA VAL A 112 11.64 -10.32 2.00
C VAL A 112 11.71 -8.84 1.67
N LEU A 113 11.05 -8.44 0.59
CA LEU A 113 10.89 -7.05 0.17
C LEU A 113 9.65 -6.47 0.83
N ALA A 114 9.82 -5.53 1.75
CA ALA A 114 8.75 -4.87 2.51
C ALA A 114 8.90 -3.34 2.50
N MET A 115 9.35 -2.79 1.37
CA MET A 115 9.73 -1.38 1.21
C MET A 115 8.55 -0.42 1.13
N GLY A 116 7.31 -0.92 1.16
CA GLY A 116 6.11 -0.13 1.16
C GLY A 116 5.84 0.58 -0.17
N CYS A 117 5.35 1.81 -0.08
CA CYS A 117 4.99 2.64 -1.23
C CYS A 117 5.42 4.09 -1.01
N ARG A 118 5.37 4.89 -2.07
CA ARG A 118 5.58 6.34 -2.06
C ARG A 118 4.38 7.05 -2.67
N GLU A 119 4.20 8.31 -2.32
CA GLU A 119 3.13 9.13 -2.87
C GLU A 119 3.46 9.60 -4.30
N ARG A 120 2.42 9.76 -5.10
CA ARG A 120 2.54 10.44 -6.40
C ARG A 120 2.82 11.91 -6.19
N THR A 121 3.88 12.39 -6.84
CA THR A 121 4.28 13.80 -6.79
C THR A 121 3.57 14.62 -7.87
N ARG A 122 3.67 15.94 -7.78
CA ARG A 122 3.21 16.87 -8.82
C ARG A 122 3.68 16.47 -10.23
N GLY A 123 4.95 16.08 -10.36
CA GLY A 123 5.51 15.66 -11.65
C GLY A 123 4.86 14.40 -12.22
N ALA A 124 4.47 13.46 -11.35
CA ALA A 124 3.83 12.22 -11.76
C ALA A 124 2.41 12.42 -12.34
N ILE A 125 1.72 13.49 -11.94
CA ILE A 125 0.38 13.84 -12.44
C ILE A 125 0.38 15.07 -13.34
N ALA A 126 1.57 15.59 -13.66
CA ALA A 126 1.79 16.67 -14.63
C ALA A 126 0.92 17.93 -14.42
N ILE A 127 0.71 18.37 -13.16
CA ILE A 127 -0.06 19.60 -12.87
C ILE A 127 0.65 20.79 -13.54
N PRO A 128 -0.06 21.57 -14.38
CA PRO A 128 0.51 22.74 -15.06
C PRO A 128 0.79 23.91 -14.11
N GLY A 129 1.38 24.98 -14.64
CA GLY A 129 1.69 26.21 -13.93
C GLY A 129 3.12 26.32 -13.40
N GLU A 130 3.37 27.33 -12.60
CA GLU A 130 4.67 27.67 -12.02
C GLU A 130 5.13 26.65 -10.98
N ARG A 131 6.40 26.68 -10.59
CA ARG A 131 7.02 25.71 -9.67
C ARG A 131 7.55 26.36 -8.37
N PRO A 132 6.70 27.03 -7.60
CA PRO A 132 7.11 27.61 -6.31
C PRO A 132 7.30 26.53 -5.25
N SER A 133 7.86 26.89 -4.10
CA SER A 133 7.74 26.13 -2.86
C SER A 133 6.29 26.11 -2.35
N GLY A 134 5.97 25.26 -1.36
CA GLY A 134 4.61 25.16 -0.78
C GLY A 134 3.75 24.07 -1.40
N ILE A 135 4.31 23.24 -2.29
CA ILE A 135 3.60 22.08 -2.86
C ILE A 135 4.20 20.81 -2.26
N PHE A 136 3.41 20.08 -1.48
CA PHE A 136 3.82 18.88 -0.77
C PHE A 136 2.91 17.71 -1.09
N THR A 137 3.40 16.49 -1.01
CA THR A 137 2.51 15.34 -0.85
C THR A 137 1.92 15.35 0.56
N ALA A 138 0.72 14.80 0.73
CA ALA A 138 0.01 14.82 2.01
C ALA A 138 0.80 14.11 3.12
N GLY A 139 1.45 12.97 2.81
CA GLY A 139 2.29 12.25 3.77
C GLY A 139 3.59 12.99 4.12
N THR A 140 4.20 13.73 3.19
CA THR A 140 5.32 14.62 3.52
C THR A 140 4.91 15.71 4.49
N ALA A 141 3.76 16.35 4.26
CA ALA A 141 3.21 17.35 5.18
C ALA A 141 2.88 16.74 6.53
N GLN A 142 2.33 15.52 6.55
CA GLN A 142 2.06 14.77 7.78
C GLN A 142 3.34 14.54 8.60
N ARG A 143 4.44 14.12 7.95
CA ARG A 143 5.73 13.95 8.64
C ARG A 143 6.22 15.26 9.24
N PHE A 144 6.23 16.35 8.48
CA PHE A 144 6.67 17.65 8.98
C PHE A 144 5.87 18.10 10.21
N ILE A 145 4.56 17.95 10.19
CA ILE A 145 3.70 18.41 11.28
C ILE A 145 3.78 17.46 12.49
N ASN A 146 3.68 16.15 12.26
CA ASN A 146 3.50 15.18 13.34
C ASN A 146 4.82 14.71 13.97
N MET A 147 5.92 14.74 13.24
CA MET A 147 7.23 14.24 13.72
C MET A 147 8.25 15.36 13.91
N GLU A 148 8.28 16.33 12.99
CA GLU A 148 9.31 17.37 13.00
C GLU A 148 8.81 18.70 13.64
N GLY A 149 7.50 18.85 13.90
CA GLY A 149 6.91 20.03 14.53
C GLY A 149 6.86 21.28 13.64
N TYR A 150 6.93 21.12 12.32
CA TYR A 150 6.89 22.24 11.36
C TYR A 150 5.57 22.36 10.64
N MET A 151 4.95 23.55 10.69
CA MET A 151 3.80 23.87 9.85
C MET A 151 4.24 24.13 8.41
N VAL A 152 3.63 23.42 7.46
CA VAL A 152 3.94 23.52 6.03
C VAL A 152 3.30 24.74 5.36
N GLY A 153 2.28 25.34 5.98
CA GLY A 153 1.61 26.56 5.53
C GLY A 153 0.37 26.93 6.33
N LYS A 154 -0.29 28.02 5.97
CA LYS A 154 -1.42 28.61 6.70
C LYS A 154 -2.73 28.60 5.93
N LYS A 155 -2.67 28.70 4.60
CA LYS A 155 -3.83 28.65 3.69
C LYS A 155 -3.66 27.49 2.73
N VAL A 156 -4.43 26.44 2.93
CA VAL A 156 -4.17 25.12 2.33
C VAL A 156 -5.28 24.74 1.37
N LEU A 157 -4.92 24.30 0.17
CA LEU A 157 -5.78 23.54 -0.73
C LEU A 157 -5.29 22.10 -0.78
N ILE A 158 -6.20 21.15 -0.84
CA ILE A 158 -5.84 19.70 -0.91
C ILE A 158 -6.39 19.12 -2.20
N LEU A 159 -5.53 18.49 -3.00
CA LEU A 159 -5.93 17.73 -4.19
C LEU A 159 -5.93 16.25 -3.88
N GLY A 160 -7.10 15.62 -4.03
CA GLY A 160 -7.39 14.22 -3.72
C GLY A 160 -8.11 14.05 -2.39
N SER A 161 -9.21 13.29 -2.41
CA SER A 161 -10.07 13.00 -1.27
C SER A 161 -9.91 11.56 -0.73
N GLY A 162 -8.75 10.95 -0.94
CA GLY A 162 -8.38 9.72 -0.24
C GLY A 162 -8.17 9.98 1.26
N ASP A 163 -8.13 8.92 2.08
CA ASP A 163 -8.09 9.03 3.54
C ASP A 163 -6.99 9.95 4.06
N ILE A 164 -5.77 9.88 3.49
CA ILE A 164 -4.67 10.77 3.91
C ILE A 164 -5.01 12.24 3.65
N GLY A 165 -5.63 12.57 2.50
CA GLY A 165 -6.07 13.93 2.19
C GLY A 165 -7.10 14.46 3.18
N LEU A 166 -8.09 13.62 3.53
CA LEU A 166 -9.13 13.96 4.50
C LEU A 166 -8.54 14.13 5.92
N ILE A 167 -7.70 13.20 6.36
CA ILE A 167 -7.03 13.26 7.66
C ILE A 167 -6.16 14.50 7.76
N MET A 168 -5.44 14.86 6.69
CA MET A 168 -4.62 16.07 6.66
C MET A 168 -5.45 17.34 6.62
N ALA A 169 -6.64 17.34 6.00
CA ALA A 169 -7.55 18.48 6.09
C ALA A 169 -7.90 18.79 7.55
N ARG A 170 -8.35 17.78 8.30
CA ARG A 170 -8.60 17.89 9.74
C ARG A 170 -7.35 18.29 10.52
N ARG A 171 -6.22 17.62 10.26
CA ARG A 171 -4.97 17.87 10.99
C ARG A 171 -4.48 19.30 10.82
N MET A 172 -4.44 19.82 9.60
CA MET A 172 -4.06 21.19 9.30
C MET A 172 -4.97 22.22 10.00
N THR A 173 -6.28 21.95 10.00
CA THR A 173 -7.27 22.82 10.68
C THR A 173 -7.03 22.84 12.19
N LEU A 174 -6.78 21.68 12.81
CA LEU A 174 -6.48 21.60 14.26
C LEU A 174 -5.19 22.32 14.65
N GLU A 175 -4.23 22.42 13.75
CA GLU A 175 -2.99 23.19 13.93
C GLU A 175 -3.14 24.69 13.56
N GLY A 176 -4.36 25.14 13.28
CA GLY A 176 -4.66 26.56 13.03
C GLY A 176 -4.47 27.02 11.60
N ALA A 177 -4.32 26.12 10.62
CA ALA A 177 -4.35 26.47 9.21
C ALA A 177 -5.79 26.60 8.71
N GLU A 178 -6.02 27.47 7.73
CA GLU A 178 -7.27 27.59 7.00
C GLU A 178 -7.25 26.62 5.80
N VAL A 179 -8.00 25.52 5.88
CA VAL A 179 -8.17 24.60 4.74
C VAL A 179 -9.29 25.14 3.86
N LYS A 180 -8.94 25.63 2.66
CA LYS A 180 -9.87 26.28 1.74
C LYS A 180 -10.83 25.31 1.09
N ALA A 181 -10.34 24.13 0.67
CA ALA A 181 -11.15 23.08 0.05
C ALA A 181 -10.35 21.79 -0.10
N VAL A 182 -11.08 20.69 -0.26
CA VAL A 182 -10.59 19.42 -0.82
C VAL A 182 -11.16 19.27 -2.23
N VAL A 183 -10.31 18.93 -3.19
CA VAL A 183 -10.64 18.82 -4.62
C VAL A 183 -10.43 17.40 -5.09
N GLU A 184 -11.41 16.79 -5.72
CA GLU A 184 -11.40 15.40 -6.17
C GLU A 184 -11.73 15.30 -7.65
N LEU A 185 -10.87 14.63 -8.40
CA LEU A 185 -11.02 14.38 -9.82
C LEU A 185 -12.23 13.51 -10.16
N MET A 186 -12.53 12.54 -9.29
CA MET A 186 -13.63 11.59 -9.49
C MET A 186 -14.97 12.21 -9.05
N PRO A 187 -16.10 11.70 -9.57
CA PRO A 187 -17.44 12.13 -9.14
C PRO A 187 -17.83 11.59 -7.74
N PHE A 188 -16.90 10.96 -7.04
CA PHE A 188 -17.04 10.43 -5.68
C PHE A 188 -15.72 10.52 -4.92
N SER A 189 -15.80 10.60 -3.60
CA SER A 189 -14.61 10.56 -2.74
C SER A 189 -14.01 9.15 -2.69
N GLY A 190 -12.68 9.08 -2.68
CA GLY A 190 -11.94 7.83 -2.50
C GLY A 190 -11.70 7.43 -1.03
N GLY A 191 -12.03 8.31 -0.09
CA GLY A 191 -11.87 8.06 1.34
C GLY A 191 -13.10 7.44 1.99
N LEU A 192 -12.92 6.89 3.19
CA LEU A 192 -13.99 6.29 3.98
C LEU A 192 -15.05 7.32 4.38
N ALA A 193 -16.32 6.93 4.38
CA ALA A 193 -17.44 7.82 4.71
C ALA A 193 -17.30 8.48 6.10
N ARG A 194 -16.76 7.75 7.09
CA ARG A 194 -16.46 8.31 8.42
C ARG A 194 -15.44 9.45 8.36
N ASN A 195 -14.42 9.35 7.50
CA ASN A 195 -13.39 10.38 7.35
C ASN A 195 -13.95 11.61 6.64
N ILE A 196 -14.88 11.46 5.69
CA ILE A 196 -15.61 12.60 5.11
C ILE A 196 -16.36 13.36 6.21
N ALA A 197 -17.11 12.64 7.07
CA ALA A 197 -17.85 13.27 8.16
C ALA A 197 -16.91 13.98 9.15
N GLN A 198 -15.96 13.24 9.72
CA GLN A 198 -15.08 13.72 10.80
C GLN A 198 -13.99 14.69 10.37
N CYS A 199 -13.60 14.69 9.10
CA CYS A 199 -12.49 15.51 8.62
C CYS A 199 -12.93 16.70 7.78
N LEU A 200 -14.11 16.65 7.16
CA LEU A 200 -14.62 17.75 6.34
C LEU A 200 -15.89 18.36 6.92
N ASN A 201 -16.94 17.57 7.14
CA ASN A 201 -18.25 18.09 7.56
C ASN A 201 -18.19 18.75 8.95
N ASP A 202 -17.46 18.15 9.92
CA ASP A 202 -17.30 18.71 11.26
C ASP A 202 -16.52 20.03 11.30
N TYR A 203 -15.84 20.38 10.20
CA TYR A 203 -15.01 21.60 10.06
C TYR A 203 -15.49 22.53 8.94
N ASP A 204 -16.65 22.28 8.33
CA ASP A 204 -17.21 23.04 7.22
C ASP A 204 -16.24 23.21 6.02
N ILE A 205 -15.39 22.18 5.77
CA ILE A 205 -14.43 22.20 4.67
C ILE A 205 -15.13 21.73 3.38
N PRO A 206 -15.16 22.58 2.31
CA PRO A 206 -15.83 22.22 1.06
C PRO A 206 -15.12 21.07 0.33
N LEU A 207 -15.90 20.13 -0.22
CA LEU A 207 -15.44 19.05 -1.12
C LEU A 207 -15.95 19.30 -2.53
N TYR A 208 -15.01 19.52 -3.47
CA TYR A 208 -15.32 19.67 -4.89
C TYR A 208 -15.06 18.36 -5.64
N LEU A 209 -16.11 17.62 -5.94
CA LEU A 209 -16.05 16.41 -6.78
C LEU A 209 -16.05 16.79 -8.26
N SER A 210 -15.47 15.93 -9.12
CA SER A 210 -15.28 16.18 -10.55
C SER A 210 -14.55 17.49 -10.84
N HIS A 211 -13.53 17.81 -10.03
CA HIS A 211 -12.66 18.98 -10.21
C HIS A 211 -11.19 18.57 -10.14
N THR A 212 -10.34 19.37 -10.74
CA THR A 212 -8.88 19.20 -10.66
C THR A 212 -8.17 20.53 -10.64
N VAL A 213 -6.89 20.53 -10.25
CA VAL A 213 -6.01 21.71 -10.35
C VAL A 213 -5.56 21.88 -11.80
N VAL A 214 -5.80 23.07 -12.36
CA VAL A 214 -5.49 23.41 -13.75
C VAL A 214 -4.37 24.44 -13.89
N ASP A 215 -4.06 25.19 -12.83
CA ASP A 215 -2.93 26.14 -12.83
C ASP A 215 -2.42 26.39 -11.41
N ILE A 216 -1.13 26.72 -11.31
CA ILE A 216 -0.42 27.05 -10.08
C ILE A 216 0.38 28.33 -10.32
N LYS A 217 0.19 29.33 -9.45
CA LYS A 217 0.85 30.64 -9.53
C LYS A 217 1.67 30.92 -8.28
N GLY A 218 2.84 31.51 -8.47
CA GLY A 218 3.75 31.92 -7.41
C GLY A 218 5.22 31.78 -7.83
N LYS A 219 6.10 32.63 -7.38
CA LYS A 219 7.53 32.58 -7.69
C LYS A 219 8.33 31.81 -6.65
N GLU A 220 8.55 32.40 -5.49
CA GLU A 220 9.28 31.75 -4.39
C GLU A 220 8.42 30.76 -3.64
N ARG A 221 7.19 31.17 -3.36
CA ARG A 221 6.19 30.35 -2.69
C ARG A 221 4.87 30.40 -3.46
N LEU A 222 4.04 29.37 -3.25
CA LEU A 222 2.69 29.30 -3.77
C LEU A 222 1.88 30.51 -3.30
N GLU A 223 1.19 31.17 -4.23
CA GLU A 223 0.32 32.30 -3.97
C GLU A 223 -1.12 31.96 -4.33
N LYS A 224 -1.33 31.19 -5.40
CA LYS A 224 -2.67 30.85 -5.89
C LYS A 224 -2.70 29.48 -6.56
N VAL A 225 -3.83 28.82 -6.43
CA VAL A 225 -4.17 27.59 -7.18
C VAL A 225 -5.50 27.82 -7.88
N VAL A 226 -5.56 27.42 -9.14
CA VAL A 226 -6.79 27.44 -9.94
C VAL A 226 -7.29 26.02 -10.10
N ILE A 227 -8.54 25.78 -9.74
CA ILE A 227 -9.24 24.51 -9.99
C ILE A 227 -10.28 24.69 -11.07
N ALA A 228 -10.64 23.62 -11.78
CA ALA A 228 -11.74 23.63 -12.73
C ALA A 228 -12.52 22.33 -12.67
N LYS A 229 -13.79 22.37 -13.03
CA LYS A 229 -14.63 21.19 -13.22
C LYS A 229 -14.11 20.35 -14.38
N VAL A 230 -14.26 19.05 -14.32
CA VAL A 230 -13.87 18.12 -15.40
C VAL A 230 -15.09 17.43 -16.01
N ASP A 231 -14.97 17.09 -17.30
CA ASP A 231 -15.95 16.28 -18.03
C ASP A 231 -15.83 14.78 -17.70
N GLU A 232 -16.64 13.95 -18.33
CA GLU A 232 -16.63 12.47 -18.19
C GLU A 232 -15.29 11.84 -18.61
N ASN A 233 -14.51 12.51 -19.47
CA ASN A 233 -13.18 12.11 -19.88
C ASN A 233 -12.08 12.67 -18.99
N ARG A 234 -12.45 13.30 -17.86
CA ARG A 234 -11.55 13.95 -16.90
C ARG A 234 -10.75 15.12 -17.47
N ARG A 235 -11.32 15.81 -18.49
CA ARG A 235 -10.70 16.99 -19.09
C ARG A 235 -11.32 18.25 -18.48
N PRO A 236 -10.51 19.26 -18.14
CA PRO A 236 -11.02 20.53 -17.60
C PRO A 236 -12.01 21.20 -18.56
N ILE A 237 -13.11 21.69 -18.01
CA ILE A 237 -14.14 22.44 -18.75
C ILE A 237 -13.82 23.92 -18.67
N PRO A 238 -13.51 24.60 -19.79
CA PRO A 238 -13.23 26.04 -19.80
C PRO A 238 -14.42 26.87 -19.29
N GLY A 239 -14.13 27.94 -18.53
CA GLY A 239 -15.13 28.82 -17.94
C GLY A 239 -15.70 28.33 -16.60
N THR A 240 -15.12 27.25 -16.03
CA THR A 240 -15.49 26.75 -14.70
C THR A 240 -14.41 26.94 -13.67
N GLU A 241 -13.41 27.76 -13.99
CA GLU A 241 -12.25 28.00 -13.14
C GLU A 241 -12.63 28.74 -11.86
N ILE A 242 -12.09 28.25 -10.74
CA ILE A 242 -12.18 28.87 -9.42
C ILE A 242 -10.76 29.10 -8.91
N GLU A 243 -10.43 30.32 -8.56
CA GLU A 243 -9.13 30.73 -8.05
C GLU A 243 -9.15 30.78 -6.52
N TYR A 244 -8.15 30.16 -5.88
CA TYR A 244 -7.94 30.16 -4.44
C TYR A 244 -6.62 30.81 -4.08
N ASP A 245 -6.65 31.86 -3.25
CA ASP A 245 -5.47 32.37 -2.57
C ASP A 245 -5.04 31.37 -1.51
N CYS A 246 -3.89 30.76 -1.71
CA CYS A 246 -3.32 29.77 -0.79
C CYS A 246 -1.80 29.73 -0.88
N ASP A 247 -1.14 29.44 0.23
CA ASP A 247 0.30 29.31 0.34
C ASP A 247 0.79 27.85 0.32
N THR A 248 -0.13 26.91 0.31
CA THR A 248 0.18 25.48 0.36
C THR A 248 -0.83 24.66 -0.44
N LEU A 249 -0.31 23.75 -1.27
CA LEU A 249 -1.07 22.72 -1.98
C LEU A 249 -0.60 21.34 -1.49
N LEU A 250 -1.51 20.57 -0.90
CA LEU A 250 -1.25 19.17 -0.53
C LEU A 250 -1.77 18.24 -1.62
N LEU A 251 -0.97 17.25 -1.97
CA LEU A 251 -1.29 16.24 -2.97
C LEU A 251 -1.57 14.90 -2.30
N SER A 252 -2.81 14.43 -2.35
CA SER A 252 -3.26 13.10 -1.91
C SER A 252 -3.80 12.30 -3.10
N VAL A 253 -2.97 12.15 -4.13
CA VAL A 253 -3.37 11.69 -5.46
C VAL A 253 -2.95 10.24 -5.76
N GLY A 254 -2.85 9.46 -4.72
CA GLY A 254 -2.56 8.04 -4.76
C GLY A 254 -1.10 7.67 -4.49
N LEU A 255 -0.89 6.39 -4.32
CA LEU A 255 0.37 5.78 -3.92
C LEU A 255 0.96 4.95 -5.07
N ILE A 256 2.28 4.80 -5.06
CA ILE A 256 3.03 3.98 -6.01
C ILE A 256 3.86 2.98 -5.19
N PRO A 257 3.69 1.66 -5.35
CA PRO A 257 4.56 0.66 -4.76
C PRO A 257 6.04 0.92 -5.04
N GLU A 258 6.89 0.86 -4.00
CA GLU A 258 8.31 1.21 -4.10
C GLU A 258 9.11 0.02 -4.64
N ASN A 259 9.35 0.00 -5.93
CA ASN A 259 9.87 -1.15 -6.65
C ASN A 259 11.13 -0.89 -7.50
N ASP A 260 11.88 0.14 -7.20
CA ASP A 260 13.13 0.40 -7.95
C ASP A 260 14.14 -0.75 -7.77
N ILE A 261 14.26 -1.29 -6.53
CA ILE A 261 15.08 -2.48 -6.25
C ILE A 261 14.51 -3.69 -6.97
N SER A 262 13.20 -3.97 -6.87
CA SER A 262 12.56 -5.13 -7.49
C SER A 262 12.80 -5.19 -9.01
N ARG A 263 12.71 -4.04 -9.69
CA ARG A 263 12.97 -3.94 -11.13
C ARG A 263 14.44 -4.18 -11.49
N LYS A 264 15.37 -3.62 -10.72
CA LYS A 264 16.82 -3.82 -10.92
C LYS A 264 17.20 -5.28 -10.73
N THR A 265 16.61 -5.97 -9.76
CA THR A 265 16.79 -7.41 -9.52
C THR A 265 16.24 -8.28 -10.67
N GLY A 266 15.40 -7.74 -11.56
CA GLY A 266 14.78 -8.50 -12.64
C GLY A 266 13.50 -9.26 -12.23
N ILE A 267 12.87 -8.88 -11.13
CA ILE A 267 11.60 -9.46 -10.66
C ILE A 267 10.47 -9.12 -11.64
N GLY A 268 9.67 -10.11 -11.99
CA GLY A 268 8.48 -9.91 -12.82
C GLY A 268 7.45 -9.01 -12.15
N MET A 269 7.03 -7.96 -12.86
CA MET A 269 6.15 -6.92 -12.32
C MET A 269 4.74 -7.02 -12.91
N ASP A 270 3.73 -6.87 -12.08
CA ASP A 270 2.34 -6.68 -12.51
C ASP A 270 2.11 -5.22 -12.92
N ARG A 271 1.57 -5.02 -14.14
CA ARG A 271 1.36 -3.67 -14.70
C ARG A 271 0.21 -2.90 -14.04
N ARG A 272 -0.70 -3.59 -13.37
CA ARG A 272 -1.88 -2.98 -12.74
C ARG A 272 -1.60 -2.53 -11.32
N THR A 273 -0.95 -3.39 -10.53
CA THR A 273 -0.53 -3.04 -9.17
C THR A 273 0.76 -2.22 -9.14
N ASN A 274 1.60 -2.28 -10.19
CA ASN A 274 2.99 -1.81 -10.21
C ASN A 274 3.87 -2.47 -9.14
N GLY A 275 3.44 -3.60 -8.59
CA GLY A 275 4.17 -4.44 -7.65
C GLY A 275 4.68 -5.73 -8.29
N PRO A 276 5.47 -6.53 -7.57
CA PRO A 276 5.88 -7.85 -8.00
C PRO A 276 4.70 -8.80 -8.27
N VAL A 277 4.82 -9.63 -9.29
CA VAL A 277 3.97 -10.81 -9.44
C VAL A 277 4.37 -11.82 -8.37
N VAL A 278 3.43 -12.23 -7.54
CA VAL A 278 3.67 -13.17 -6.43
C VAL A 278 2.78 -14.40 -6.52
N ASN A 279 3.20 -15.47 -5.86
CA ASN A 279 2.43 -16.70 -5.72
C ASN A 279 1.73 -16.78 -4.34
N GLU A 280 1.12 -17.92 -4.02
CA GLU A 280 0.42 -18.24 -2.77
C GLU A 280 1.27 -18.04 -1.51
N MET A 281 2.58 -18.12 -1.66
CA MET A 281 3.58 -17.94 -0.61
C MET A 281 4.13 -16.51 -0.56
N MET A 282 3.60 -15.59 -1.34
CA MET A 282 4.16 -14.24 -1.56
C MET A 282 5.58 -14.27 -2.16
N GLU A 283 6.01 -15.40 -2.75
CA GLU A 283 7.27 -15.52 -3.46
C GLU A 283 7.15 -14.89 -4.84
N THR A 284 8.16 -14.13 -5.24
CA THR A 284 8.23 -13.44 -6.52
C THR A 284 8.57 -14.39 -7.68
N SER A 285 8.95 -13.84 -8.84
CA SER A 285 9.46 -14.63 -9.97
C SER A 285 10.87 -15.18 -9.74
N ILE A 286 11.57 -14.73 -8.70
CA ILE A 286 12.93 -15.19 -8.34
C ILE A 286 12.83 -16.03 -7.07
N PRO A 287 13.23 -17.32 -7.12
CA PRO A 287 13.16 -18.21 -5.96
C PRO A 287 13.91 -17.67 -4.73
N GLY A 288 13.25 -17.74 -3.57
CA GLY A 288 13.79 -17.24 -2.30
C GLY A 288 13.73 -15.72 -2.13
N ILE A 289 13.12 -14.98 -3.08
CA ILE A 289 12.79 -13.57 -2.91
C ILE A 289 11.28 -13.42 -2.79
N PHE A 290 10.83 -12.93 -1.65
CA PHE A 290 9.43 -12.70 -1.29
C PHE A 290 9.13 -11.22 -1.28
N ALA A 291 7.85 -10.84 -1.43
CA ALA A 291 7.42 -9.45 -1.31
C ALA A 291 6.07 -9.38 -0.58
N CYS A 292 5.86 -8.37 0.27
CA CYS A 292 4.64 -8.24 1.04
C CYS A 292 4.29 -6.77 1.37
N GLY A 293 3.00 -6.54 1.60
CA GLY A 293 2.46 -5.21 1.91
C GLY A 293 2.45 -4.28 0.70
N ASN A 294 2.56 -2.98 0.95
CA ASN A 294 2.33 -1.96 -0.07
C ASN A 294 3.37 -1.96 -1.23
N VAL A 295 4.45 -2.70 -1.13
CA VAL A 295 5.37 -2.93 -2.26
C VAL A 295 4.75 -3.85 -3.32
N VAL A 296 3.81 -4.73 -2.95
CA VAL A 296 3.08 -5.63 -3.87
C VAL A 296 1.83 -4.95 -4.42
N HIS A 297 0.98 -4.48 -3.52
CA HIS A 297 -0.23 -3.69 -3.83
C HIS A 297 -0.61 -2.83 -2.62
N VAL A 298 -1.24 -1.69 -2.85
CA VAL A 298 -1.59 -0.77 -1.78
C VAL A 298 -2.81 -1.29 -1.01
N HIS A 299 -2.64 -1.53 0.29
CA HIS A 299 -3.70 -1.93 1.21
C HIS A 299 -4.40 -0.72 1.83
N ASP A 300 -5.68 -0.89 2.20
CA ASP A 300 -6.46 0.13 2.92
C ASP A 300 -6.21 0.09 4.43
N LEU A 301 -5.93 -1.10 4.98
CA LEU A 301 -5.73 -1.32 6.41
C LEU A 301 -4.38 -1.98 6.67
N VAL A 302 -3.64 -1.45 7.66
CA VAL A 302 -2.37 -2.02 8.09
C VAL A 302 -2.50 -3.44 8.65
N ASP A 303 -3.65 -3.76 9.23
CA ASP A 303 -3.96 -5.11 9.72
C ASP A 303 -3.83 -6.16 8.61
N PHE A 304 -4.27 -5.84 7.40
CA PHE A 304 -4.12 -6.73 6.23
C PHE A 304 -2.67 -6.77 5.73
N VAL A 305 -1.95 -5.65 5.80
CA VAL A 305 -0.50 -5.64 5.53
C VAL A 305 0.22 -6.61 6.46
N SER A 306 -0.05 -6.56 7.76
CA SER A 306 0.59 -7.44 8.74
C SER A 306 0.22 -8.92 8.51
N ALA A 307 -1.05 -9.21 8.22
CA ALA A 307 -1.51 -10.58 7.94
C ALA A 307 -0.86 -11.15 6.66
N GLU A 308 -0.79 -10.37 5.57
CA GLU A 308 -0.11 -10.77 4.35
C GLU A 308 1.39 -10.99 4.58
N SER A 309 2.01 -10.11 5.35
CA SER A 309 3.45 -10.16 5.60
C SER A 309 3.83 -11.35 6.48
N ARG A 310 2.96 -11.80 7.39
CA ARG A 310 3.17 -13.08 8.09
C ARG A 310 3.22 -14.26 7.12
N ARG A 311 2.36 -14.28 6.09
CA ARG A 311 2.45 -15.32 5.05
C ARG A 311 3.82 -15.32 4.38
N ALA A 312 4.32 -14.15 4.01
CA ALA A 312 5.65 -14.02 3.41
C ALA A 312 6.77 -14.49 4.37
N GLY A 313 6.68 -14.14 5.66
CA GLY A 313 7.64 -14.57 6.69
C GLY A 313 7.64 -16.08 6.92
N ALA A 314 6.45 -16.68 7.07
CA ALA A 314 6.31 -18.14 7.20
C ALA A 314 6.80 -18.88 5.95
N ALA A 315 6.51 -18.34 4.77
CA ALA A 315 6.95 -18.89 3.50
C ALA A 315 8.47 -18.79 3.32
N ALA A 316 9.08 -17.68 3.69
CA ALA A 316 10.53 -17.52 3.69
C ALA A 316 11.21 -18.51 4.65
N ALA A 317 10.60 -18.78 5.81
CA ALA A 317 11.10 -19.79 6.73
C ALA A 317 11.05 -21.21 6.12
N LYS A 318 9.97 -21.58 5.44
CA LYS A 318 9.90 -22.87 4.70
C LYS A 318 10.96 -22.97 3.60
N TYR A 319 11.18 -21.88 2.87
CA TYR A 319 12.21 -21.83 1.83
C TYR A 319 13.62 -22.06 2.43
N VAL A 320 13.95 -21.36 3.52
CA VAL A 320 15.24 -21.49 4.22
C VAL A 320 15.50 -22.91 4.72
N LYS A 321 14.43 -23.67 5.01
CA LYS A 321 14.48 -25.04 5.51
C LYS A 321 14.31 -26.11 4.43
N ASP A 322 14.24 -25.70 3.15
CA ASP A 322 13.95 -26.61 2.03
C ASP A 322 12.60 -27.37 2.15
N GLU A 323 11.59 -26.77 2.79
CA GLU A 323 10.26 -27.34 3.02
C GLU A 323 9.21 -26.95 1.96
N VAL A 324 9.61 -26.20 0.93
CA VAL A 324 8.72 -25.78 -0.16
C VAL A 324 8.43 -26.95 -1.06
N LYS A 325 7.14 -27.26 -1.22
CA LYS A 325 6.71 -28.38 -2.07
C LYS A 325 6.78 -27.99 -3.55
N ALA A 326 7.26 -28.89 -4.37
CA ALA A 326 7.15 -28.79 -5.82
C ALA A 326 5.67 -28.90 -6.24
N GLY A 327 5.29 -28.23 -7.31
CA GLY A 327 3.94 -28.27 -7.86
C GLY A 327 3.81 -27.41 -9.12
N GLU A 328 2.75 -27.64 -9.88
CA GLU A 328 2.46 -26.85 -11.05
C GLU A 328 1.72 -25.56 -10.69
N TYR A 329 2.13 -24.45 -11.31
CA TYR A 329 1.44 -23.20 -11.14
C TYR A 329 0.11 -23.17 -11.87
N LYS A 330 -0.93 -22.76 -11.13
CA LYS A 330 -2.21 -22.35 -11.69
C LYS A 330 -2.31 -20.82 -11.65
N ASN A 331 -2.88 -20.22 -12.70
CA ASN A 331 -3.03 -18.77 -12.81
C ASN A 331 -4.35 -18.29 -12.23
N ILE A 332 -4.37 -17.06 -11.72
CA ILE A 332 -5.60 -16.35 -11.34
C ILE A 332 -5.84 -15.27 -12.39
N LYS A 333 -6.92 -15.39 -13.13
CA LYS A 333 -7.35 -14.41 -14.15
C LYS A 333 -8.40 -13.47 -13.62
N ASN A 334 -8.27 -12.21 -14.00
CA ASN A 334 -9.25 -11.19 -13.72
C ASN A 334 -10.34 -11.20 -14.79
N GLY A 335 -11.57 -11.57 -14.43
CA GLY A 335 -12.74 -11.50 -15.25
C GLY A 335 -13.43 -10.12 -15.17
N PHE A 336 -14.71 -10.08 -15.55
CA PHE A 336 -15.49 -8.85 -15.54
C PHE A 336 -15.50 -8.18 -14.16
N GLY A 337 -15.31 -6.87 -14.15
CA GLY A 337 -15.36 -6.04 -12.95
C GLY A 337 -14.11 -6.05 -12.06
N ILE A 338 -13.15 -6.95 -12.28
CA ILE A 338 -11.93 -7.07 -11.46
C ILE A 338 -10.75 -6.35 -12.12
N THR A 339 -10.11 -5.45 -11.38
CA THR A 339 -8.94 -4.71 -11.86
C THR A 339 -7.66 -5.55 -11.78
N TYR A 340 -7.42 -6.16 -10.62
CA TYR A 340 -6.27 -7.03 -10.36
C TYR A 340 -6.57 -8.01 -9.23
N THR A 341 -5.75 -9.06 -9.13
CA THR A 341 -5.75 -10.04 -8.03
C THR A 341 -4.33 -10.23 -7.51
N VAL A 342 -4.20 -10.48 -6.20
CA VAL A 342 -2.95 -10.85 -5.51
C VAL A 342 -3.25 -11.98 -4.55
N PRO A 343 -2.57 -13.15 -4.68
CA PRO A 343 -1.53 -13.49 -5.67
C PRO A 343 -2.10 -13.63 -7.09
N GLN A 344 -1.20 -13.63 -8.08
CA GLN A 344 -1.57 -13.83 -9.49
C GLN A 344 -1.51 -15.29 -9.94
N LYS A 345 -0.84 -16.13 -9.17
CA LYS A 345 -0.68 -17.57 -9.42
C LYS A 345 -0.53 -18.33 -8.11
N PHE A 346 -0.76 -19.63 -8.13
CA PHE A 346 -0.63 -20.46 -6.95
C PHE A 346 -0.30 -21.92 -7.32
N ARG A 347 0.29 -22.65 -6.36
CA ARG A 347 0.48 -24.10 -6.36
C ARG A 347 -0.38 -24.67 -5.24
N VAL A 348 -1.23 -25.63 -5.54
CA VAL A 348 -2.17 -26.23 -4.57
C VAL A 348 -1.42 -26.88 -3.40
N GLU A 349 -0.26 -27.47 -3.68
CA GLU A 349 0.56 -28.22 -2.73
C GLU A 349 1.11 -27.36 -1.58
N ASN A 350 1.25 -26.04 -1.80
CA ASN A 350 1.75 -25.10 -0.80
C ASN A 350 0.64 -24.34 -0.07
N VAL A 351 -0.62 -24.54 -0.43
CA VAL A 351 -1.75 -23.98 0.30
C VAL A 351 -2.16 -24.96 1.39
N GLU A 352 -1.90 -24.63 2.66
CA GLU A 352 -2.25 -25.51 3.78
C GLU A 352 -3.76 -25.55 4.06
N ASN A 353 -4.34 -24.42 4.38
CA ASN A 353 -5.76 -24.30 4.75
C ASN A 353 -6.58 -23.59 3.68
N ASN A 354 -6.20 -22.38 3.34
CA ASN A 354 -6.95 -21.52 2.44
C ASN A 354 -6.00 -20.70 1.55
N LEU A 355 -6.41 -20.46 0.32
CA LEU A 355 -5.84 -19.41 -0.54
C LEU A 355 -6.63 -18.13 -0.33
N GLU A 356 -5.99 -17.10 0.19
CA GLU A 356 -6.56 -15.76 0.24
C GLU A 356 -6.15 -14.98 -1.00
N VAL A 357 -7.12 -14.45 -1.71
CA VAL A 357 -6.88 -13.61 -2.89
C VAL A 357 -7.48 -12.24 -2.64
N PHE A 358 -6.63 -11.23 -2.62
CA PHE A 358 -7.03 -9.82 -2.57
C PHE A 358 -7.28 -9.29 -3.97
N MET A 359 -8.19 -8.32 -4.10
CA MET A 359 -8.54 -7.71 -5.38
C MET A 359 -9.15 -6.33 -5.21
N ARG A 360 -9.17 -5.55 -6.31
CA ARG A 360 -9.99 -4.34 -6.42
C ARG A 360 -10.89 -4.43 -7.65
N VAL A 361 -12.03 -3.78 -7.54
CA VAL A 361 -12.97 -3.64 -8.66
C VAL A 361 -12.64 -2.39 -9.49
N ASN A 362 -13.15 -2.32 -10.72
CA ASN A 362 -12.87 -1.22 -11.64
C ASN A 362 -13.94 -0.13 -11.67
N ASN A 363 -15.06 -0.33 -10.97
CA ASN A 363 -16.18 0.61 -10.86
C ASN A 363 -16.95 0.39 -9.56
N ILE A 364 -17.91 1.27 -9.25
CA ILE A 364 -18.88 1.05 -8.17
C ILE A 364 -19.92 0.06 -8.66
N TYR A 365 -20.13 -1.00 -7.89
CA TYR A 365 -21.12 -2.03 -8.16
C TYR A 365 -22.04 -2.21 -6.96
N LYS A 366 -23.31 -2.51 -7.23
CA LYS A 366 -24.33 -2.82 -6.21
C LYS A 366 -24.99 -4.15 -6.53
N ASN A 367 -25.30 -4.92 -5.48
CA ASN A 367 -26.01 -6.21 -5.56
C ASN A 367 -25.40 -7.18 -6.57
N MET A 368 -24.07 -7.34 -6.55
CA MET A 368 -23.36 -8.28 -7.41
C MET A 368 -23.05 -9.59 -6.68
N ARG A 369 -22.65 -10.59 -7.46
CA ARG A 369 -22.05 -11.82 -6.98
C ARG A 369 -20.59 -11.86 -7.40
N LEU A 370 -19.68 -12.06 -6.45
CA LEU A 370 -18.27 -12.39 -6.71
C LEU A 370 -18.16 -13.89 -6.91
N GLN A 371 -17.78 -14.31 -8.09
CA GLN A 371 -17.62 -15.71 -8.45
C GLN A 371 -16.16 -16.06 -8.71
N VAL A 372 -15.76 -17.27 -8.30
CA VAL A 372 -14.52 -17.92 -8.72
C VAL A 372 -14.91 -19.13 -9.55
N LYS A 373 -14.33 -19.25 -10.74
CA LYS A 373 -14.63 -20.31 -11.71
C LYS A 373 -13.40 -21.14 -12.07
N ASP A 374 -13.59 -22.43 -12.24
CA ASP A 374 -12.67 -23.38 -12.90
C ASP A 374 -13.32 -23.80 -14.22
N GLY A 375 -12.93 -23.18 -15.34
CA GLY A 375 -13.69 -23.24 -16.58
C GLY A 375 -15.10 -22.70 -16.41
N ASP A 376 -16.12 -23.50 -16.74
CA ASP A 376 -17.53 -23.14 -16.57
C ASP A 376 -18.07 -23.43 -15.15
N LYS A 377 -17.30 -24.16 -14.33
CA LYS A 377 -17.73 -24.55 -12.97
C LYS A 377 -17.50 -23.44 -11.97
N VAL A 378 -18.57 -22.94 -11.35
CA VAL A 378 -18.49 -22.01 -10.21
C VAL A 378 -18.07 -22.77 -8.95
N ILE A 379 -16.90 -22.41 -8.38
CA ILE A 379 -16.33 -23.04 -7.18
C ILE A 379 -16.51 -22.20 -5.92
N VAL A 380 -16.66 -20.86 -6.06
CA VAL A 380 -17.02 -19.93 -4.98
C VAL A 380 -18.04 -18.94 -5.50
N ASN A 381 -19.04 -18.59 -4.70
CA ASN A 381 -20.09 -17.62 -5.07
C ASN A 381 -20.53 -16.82 -3.84
N LEU A 382 -20.13 -15.54 -3.78
CA LEU A 382 -20.35 -14.63 -2.65
C LEU A 382 -21.26 -13.47 -3.06
N LYS A 383 -22.27 -13.18 -2.27
CA LYS A 383 -23.09 -11.96 -2.43
C LYS A 383 -22.29 -10.74 -1.95
N LYS A 384 -22.29 -9.68 -2.76
CA LYS A 384 -21.65 -8.40 -2.47
C LYS A 384 -22.65 -7.26 -2.67
N PRO A 385 -23.22 -6.72 -1.58
CA PRO A 385 -24.19 -5.63 -1.64
C PRO A 385 -23.62 -4.36 -2.25
N HIS A 386 -22.37 -4.05 -1.94
CA HIS A 386 -21.63 -2.88 -2.41
C HIS A 386 -20.17 -3.23 -2.67
N LEU A 387 -19.60 -2.69 -3.73
CA LEU A 387 -18.19 -2.78 -4.09
C LEU A 387 -17.75 -1.43 -4.65
N ALA A 388 -16.58 -0.96 -4.26
CA ALA A 388 -16.00 0.30 -4.74
C ALA A 388 -14.51 0.16 -5.08
N PRO A 389 -13.98 0.89 -6.07
CA PRO A 389 -12.57 0.82 -6.46
C PRO A 389 -11.60 1.21 -5.33
N GLY A 390 -12.04 2.07 -4.41
CA GLY A 390 -11.27 2.50 -3.24
C GLY A 390 -11.15 1.44 -2.15
N GLU A 391 -11.97 0.40 -2.16
CA GLU A 391 -12.03 -0.62 -1.12
C GLU A 391 -11.40 -1.93 -1.59
N MET A 392 -10.57 -2.53 -0.72
CA MET A 392 -9.92 -3.82 -0.97
C MET A 392 -10.90 -4.94 -0.67
N GLU A 393 -11.11 -5.79 -1.66
CA GLU A 393 -11.91 -7.00 -1.52
C GLU A 393 -11.03 -8.23 -1.32
N LYS A 394 -11.59 -9.23 -0.62
CA LYS A 394 -10.92 -10.50 -0.40
C LYS A 394 -11.86 -11.67 -0.65
N VAL A 395 -11.34 -12.71 -1.32
CA VAL A 395 -11.97 -14.03 -1.39
C VAL A 395 -11.06 -15.08 -0.75
N ILE A 396 -11.67 -15.98 0.01
CA ILE A 396 -10.99 -17.10 0.67
C ILE A 396 -11.43 -18.39 -0.02
N ILE A 397 -10.48 -19.15 -0.57
CA ILE A 397 -10.73 -20.39 -1.27
C ILE A 397 -10.12 -21.53 -0.43
N PRO A 398 -10.94 -22.40 0.21
CA PRO A 398 -10.46 -23.52 0.99
C PRO A 398 -9.61 -24.51 0.15
N ASN A 399 -8.56 -25.06 0.74
CA ASN A 399 -7.66 -26.01 0.06
C ASN A 399 -8.45 -27.21 -0.52
N LYS A 400 -9.46 -27.71 0.18
CA LYS A 400 -10.33 -28.79 -0.33
C LYS A 400 -10.97 -28.46 -1.68
N ILE A 401 -11.32 -27.20 -1.91
CA ILE A 401 -11.84 -26.72 -3.20
C ILE A 401 -10.71 -26.66 -4.22
N LEU A 402 -9.54 -26.13 -3.83
CA LEU A 402 -8.37 -26.02 -4.72
C LEU A 402 -7.92 -27.38 -5.25
N GLN A 403 -7.97 -28.43 -4.41
CA GLN A 403 -7.65 -29.79 -4.82
C GLN A 403 -8.61 -30.36 -5.88
N SER A 404 -9.79 -29.80 -6.04
CA SER A 404 -10.77 -30.23 -7.05
C SER A 404 -10.66 -29.48 -8.38
N ILE A 405 -9.73 -28.50 -8.49
CA ILE A 405 -9.50 -27.71 -9.70
C ILE A 405 -8.76 -28.55 -10.74
N THR A 406 -9.36 -28.69 -11.89
CA THR A 406 -8.78 -29.47 -13.00
C THR A 406 -8.07 -28.59 -14.04
N GLY A 407 -8.47 -27.32 -14.16
CA GLY A 407 -7.86 -26.37 -15.07
C GLY A 407 -6.51 -25.82 -14.61
N ASN A 408 -5.76 -25.22 -15.54
CA ASN A 408 -4.50 -24.52 -15.25
C ASN A 408 -4.72 -23.06 -14.80
N GLU A 409 -5.99 -22.64 -14.70
CA GLU A 409 -6.36 -21.29 -14.29
C GLU A 409 -7.72 -21.27 -13.60
N ILE A 410 -7.90 -20.29 -12.75
CA ILE A 410 -9.20 -19.90 -12.22
C ILE A 410 -9.49 -18.45 -12.62
N VAL A 411 -10.78 -18.15 -12.82
CA VAL A 411 -11.24 -16.80 -13.15
C VAL A 411 -12.01 -16.23 -11.96
N ILE A 412 -11.68 -15.00 -11.56
CA ILE A 412 -12.45 -14.24 -10.55
C ILE A 412 -13.17 -13.10 -11.26
N GLU A 413 -14.48 -13.06 -11.13
CA GLU A 413 -15.32 -12.08 -11.83
C GLU A 413 -16.54 -11.67 -11.02
N LEU A 414 -17.15 -10.56 -11.41
CA LEU A 414 -18.45 -10.12 -10.92
C LEU A 414 -19.54 -10.56 -11.91
N VAL A 415 -20.64 -11.07 -11.36
CA VAL A 415 -21.82 -11.43 -12.12
C VAL A 415 -23.01 -10.67 -11.54
N GLY A 416 -23.96 -10.23 -12.37
CA GLY A 416 -25.17 -9.57 -11.90
C GLY A 416 -25.89 -10.42 -10.85
N GLY A 417 -26.31 -9.80 -9.76
CA GLY A 417 -27.18 -10.47 -8.78
C GLY A 417 -28.54 -10.71 -9.42
N ASP A 418 -29.15 -11.87 -9.16
CA ASP A 418 -30.55 -12.07 -9.44
C ASP A 418 -31.36 -11.02 -8.66
N GLU A 419 -32.32 -10.34 -9.31
CA GLU A 419 -33.28 -9.41 -8.71
C GLU A 419 -34.12 -10.09 -7.62
#